data_5b0af44a164093b1981e7e8c43ec0654
#
_entry.id   5b0af44a164093b1981e7e8c43ec0654
#
_cell.length_a   1.000
_cell.length_b   1.000
_cell.length_c   1.000
_cell.angle_alpha   90.00
_cell.angle_beta   90.00
_cell.angle_gamma   90.00
#
_symmetry.space_group_name_H-M   'P 1'
#
loop_
_entity.id
_entity.type
_entity.pdbx_description
1 polymer ?
#
loop_
_entity_poly.entity_id
_entity_poly.type
_entity_poly.pdbx_seq_one_letter_code
_entity_poly.pdbx_strand_id
1 'polypeptide(L)'
;MPLDLHELVAPVHTALVLQEVQNGVVGEESALPMLATEAKKVGVVGNCAELARAARAAAVPVVHCTAETRADRKGANRNARLFMGVQKAAIDLTPGSPAVQPPAEIGVDPADLVLPRHHGLGPMGGTELDPILRNLGITTIVGVGVSVNVGMTNFAFDAVNLGYQFVMPRDAVAGIPAEYAAAVIENTLSLVATLTTTAEVARAWRA
;
A
#
# COMPACT_ATOMS: atom_id res chain seq x y z
N MET A 1 25.72 9.63 -6.49
CA MET A 1 25.02 9.68 -7.78
C MET A 1 23.56 9.47 -7.51
N PRO A 2 22.64 10.18 -8.15
CA PRO A 2 21.22 9.80 -8.07
C PRO A 2 21.10 8.37 -8.62
N LEU A 3 20.38 7.50 -7.90
CA LEU A 3 20.07 6.15 -8.36
C LEU A 3 19.24 6.27 -9.64
N ASP A 4 19.61 5.54 -10.70
CA ASP A 4 18.77 5.43 -11.88
C ASP A 4 17.47 4.70 -11.49
N LEU A 5 16.33 5.33 -11.75
CA LEU A 5 15.03 4.74 -11.40
C LEU A 5 14.85 3.37 -12.08
N HIS A 6 15.32 3.21 -13.31
CA HIS A 6 15.19 1.96 -14.05
C HIS A 6 15.96 0.82 -13.37
N GLU A 7 17.19 1.10 -12.91
CA GLU A 7 17.97 0.13 -12.14
C GLU A 7 17.34 -0.15 -10.77
N LEU A 8 16.86 0.92 -10.10
CA LEU A 8 16.28 0.82 -8.76
C LEU A 8 15.02 -0.04 -8.72
N VAL A 9 14.17 0.04 -9.75
CA VAL A 9 12.91 -0.73 -9.84
C VAL A 9 13.00 -1.91 -10.81
N ALA A 10 14.21 -2.43 -11.10
CA ALA A 10 14.37 -3.55 -12.02
C ALA A 10 13.54 -4.77 -11.56
N PRO A 11 12.79 -5.42 -12.47
CA PRO A 11 11.83 -6.49 -12.12
C PRO A 11 12.40 -7.63 -11.30
N VAL A 12 13.66 -7.98 -11.52
CA VAL A 12 14.34 -9.11 -10.88
C VAL A 12 14.44 -9.01 -9.35
N HIS A 13 14.36 -7.81 -8.78
CA HIS A 13 14.51 -7.57 -7.34
C HIS A 13 13.47 -6.61 -6.75
N THR A 14 12.40 -6.32 -7.50
CA THR A 14 11.36 -5.36 -7.08
C THR A 14 10.03 -6.08 -6.85
N ALA A 15 9.25 -5.61 -5.87
CA ALA A 15 7.84 -5.97 -5.69
C ALA A 15 6.98 -4.71 -5.64
N LEU A 16 5.77 -4.77 -6.21
CA LEU A 16 4.71 -3.80 -6.02
C LEU A 16 3.86 -4.21 -4.82
N VAL A 17 3.79 -3.36 -3.80
CA VAL A 17 3.02 -3.64 -2.57
C VAL A 17 1.94 -2.59 -2.38
N LEU A 18 0.67 -3.03 -2.41
CA LEU A 18 -0.49 -2.20 -2.23
C LEU A 18 -0.96 -2.25 -0.76
N GLN A 19 -0.80 -1.14 -0.06
CA GLN A 19 -1.21 -1.00 1.34
C GLN A 19 -2.66 -0.53 1.43
N GLU A 20 -3.55 -1.39 1.93
CA GLU A 20 -4.97 -1.08 2.20
C GLU A 20 -5.75 -0.49 1.02
N VAL A 21 -5.39 -0.85 -0.22
CA VAL A 21 -6.16 -0.50 -1.40
C VAL A 21 -7.28 -1.53 -1.57
N GLN A 22 -8.28 -1.44 -0.68
CA GLN A 22 -9.42 -2.35 -0.55
C GLN A 22 -10.74 -1.58 -0.47
N ASN A 23 -11.85 -2.18 -0.88
CA ASN A 23 -13.16 -1.51 -1.01
C ASN A 23 -13.62 -0.83 0.29
N GLY A 24 -13.43 -1.46 1.44
CA GLY A 24 -13.81 -0.91 2.75
C GLY A 24 -12.91 0.22 3.26
N VAL A 25 -11.87 0.61 2.50
CA VAL A 25 -10.96 1.71 2.87
C VAL A 25 -10.96 2.81 1.82
N VAL A 26 -10.83 2.47 0.52
CA VAL A 26 -10.76 3.45 -0.57
C VAL A 26 -12.02 3.48 -1.45
N GLY A 27 -12.95 2.56 -1.24
CA GLY A 27 -14.21 2.46 -2.00
C GLY A 27 -15.29 3.42 -1.51
N GLU A 28 -16.46 3.34 -2.13
CA GLU A 28 -17.62 4.21 -1.82
C GLU A 28 -18.17 3.95 -0.41
N GLU A 29 -18.24 2.69 0.01
CA GLU A 29 -18.59 2.29 1.37
C GLU A 29 -17.31 2.08 2.18
N SER A 30 -16.76 3.16 2.71
CA SER A 30 -15.49 3.15 3.43
C SER A 30 -15.67 3.34 4.94
N ALA A 31 -14.89 2.61 5.73
CA ALA A 31 -14.71 2.86 7.17
C ALA A 31 -14.06 4.23 7.45
N LEU A 32 -13.43 4.83 6.44
CA LEU A 32 -12.71 6.11 6.50
C LEU A 32 -13.16 7.04 5.35
N PRO A 33 -14.42 7.55 5.33
CA PRO A 33 -15.00 8.24 4.18
C PRO A 33 -14.20 9.46 3.67
N MET A 34 -13.58 10.21 4.59
CA MET A 34 -12.72 11.34 4.21
C MET A 34 -11.47 10.89 3.46
N LEU A 35 -10.88 9.77 3.87
CA LEU A 35 -9.72 9.18 3.20
C LEU A 35 -10.09 8.63 1.82
N ALA A 36 -11.22 7.94 1.72
CA ALA A 36 -11.74 7.44 0.44
C ALA A 36 -12.01 8.58 -0.55
N THR A 37 -12.61 9.69 -0.07
CA THR A 37 -12.81 10.90 -0.88
C THR A 37 -11.50 11.46 -1.41
N GLU A 38 -10.47 11.53 -0.58
CA GLU A 38 -9.17 12.04 -1.00
C GLU A 38 -8.45 11.08 -1.93
N ALA A 39 -8.49 9.77 -1.67
CA ALA A 39 -7.96 8.74 -2.56
C ALA A 39 -8.61 8.80 -3.96
N LYS A 40 -9.91 9.06 -4.03
CA LYS A 40 -10.64 9.27 -5.29
C LYS A 40 -10.18 10.52 -6.04
N LYS A 41 -9.95 11.65 -5.35
CA LYS A 41 -9.45 12.90 -5.96
C LYS A 41 -8.05 12.74 -6.54
N VAL A 42 -7.16 12.04 -5.83
CA VAL A 42 -5.80 11.74 -6.29
C VAL A 42 -5.82 10.71 -7.44
N GLY A 43 -6.84 9.87 -7.52
CA GLY A 43 -6.91 8.78 -8.50
C GLY A 43 -6.14 7.53 -8.08
N VAL A 44 -6.00 7.29 -6.78
CA VAL A 44 -5.19 6.18 -6.21
C VAL A 44 -5.55 4.84 -6.83
N VAL A 45 -6.83 4.50 -6.96
CA VAL A 45 -7.26 3.21 -7.50
C VAL A 45 -6.83 3.04 -8.95
N GLY A 46 -7.05 4.04 -9.81
CA GLY A 46 -6.65 4.00 -11.23
C GLY A 46 -5.13 3.90 -11.40
N ASN A 47 -4.36 4.65 -10.60
CA ASN A 47 -2.90 4.62 -10.62
C ASN A 47 -2.36 3.28 -10.11
N CYS A 48 -2.93 2.72 -9.04
CA CYS A 48 -2.60 1.38 -8.57
C CYS A 48 -2.94 0.30 -9.61
N ALA A 49 -4.05 0.44 -10.34
CA ALA A 49 -4.43 -0.47 -11.41
C ALA A 49 -3.44 -0.41 -12.59
N GLU A 50 -2.96 0.78 -12.96
CA GLU A 50 -1.92 0.92 -13.99
C GLU A 50 -0.62 0.25 -13.54
N LEU A 51 -0.16 0.50 -12.32
CA LEU A 51 1.04 -0.13 -11.76
C LEU A 51 0.91 -1.65 -11.69
N ALA A 52 -0.23 -2.17 -11.23
CA ALA A 52 -0.45 -3.63 -11.14
C ALA A 52 -0.41 -4.29 -12.53
N ARG A 53 -1.03 -3.67 -13.55
CA ARG A 53 -0.93 -4.15 -14.94
C ARG A 53 0.51 -4.14 -15.45
N ALA A 54 1.26 -3.06 -15.21
CA ALA A 54 2.66 -2.95 -15.63
C ALA A 54 3.55 -3.97 -14.90
N ALA A 55 3.37 -4.13 -13.59
CA ALA A 55 4.08 -5.09 -12.76
C ALA A 55 3.87 -6.54 -13.24
N ARG A 56 2.61 -6.95 -13.45
CA ARG A 56 2.26 -8.28 -13.95
C ARG A 56 2.87 -8.54 -15.34
N ALA A 57 2.83 -7.57 -16.24
CA ALA A 57 3.44 -7.68 -17.57
C ALA A 57 4.97 -7.83 -17.52
N ALA A 58 5.62 -7.27 -16.51
CA ALA A 58 7.07 -7.35 -16.29
C ALA A 58 7.49 -8.49 -15.35
N ALA A 59 6.57 -9.37 -14.94
CA ALA A 59 6.78 -10.42 -13.94
C ALA A 59 7.27 -9.88 -12.57
N VAL A 60 6.93 -8.64 -12.23
CA VAL A 60 7.14 -8.07 -10.89
C VAL A 60 6.04 -8.61 -9.96
N PRO A 61 6.38 -9.21 -8.82
CA PRO A 61 5.39 -9.66 -7.84
C PRO A 61 4.47 -8.52 -7.38
N VAL A 62 3.15 -8.78 -7.41
CA VAL A 62 2.13 -7.87 -6.89
C VAL A 62 1.61 -8.43 -5.57
N VAL A 63 1.63 -7.59 -4.53
CA VAL A 63 1.22 -7.97 -3.18
C VAL A 63 0.14 -7.03 -2.68
N HIS A 64 -1.04 -7.57 -2.41
CA HIS A 64 -2.16 -6.86 -1.79
C HIS A 64 -2.11 -7.05 -0.27
N CYS A 65 -1.75 -6.01 0.46
CA CYS A 65 -1.75 -6.02 1.93
C CYS A 65 -3.06 -5.43 2.44
N THR A 66 -3.99 -6.31 2.85
CA THR A 66 -5.31 -5.92 3.31
C THR A 66 -5.39 -5.82 4.83
N ALA A 67 -6.24 -4.93 5.34
CA ALA A 67 -6.59 -4.86 6.75
C ALA A 67 -7.93 -5.59 6.95
N GLU A 68 -7.92 -6.57 7.84
CA GLU A 68 -9.08 -7.39 8.15
C GLU A 68 -9.35 -7.43 9.65
N THR A 69 -10.53 -7.82 10.03
CA THR A 69 -10.89 -8.04 11.44
C THR A 69 -11.58 -9.40 11.59
N ARG A 70 -11.21 -10.15 12.60
CA ARG A 70 -11.97 -11.34 12.99
C ARG A 70 -13.38 -10.93 13.42
N ALA A 71 -14.39 -11.78 13.16
CA ALA A 71 -15.78 -11.55 13.58
C ALA A 71 -15.91 -11.32 15.11
N ASP A 72 -15.09 -12.01 15.93
CA ASP A 72 -15.03 -11.84 17.38
C ASP A 72 -14.10 -10.69 17.84
N ARG A 73 -13.43 -10.01 16.90
CA ARG A 73 -12.47 -8.93 17.11
C ARG A 73 -11.31 -9.25 18.08
N LYS A 74 -11.06 -10.52 18.37
CA LYS A 74 -9.89 -10.92 19.16
C LYS A 74 -8.60 -10.63 18.40
N GLY A 75 -7.62 -10.02 19.09
CA GLY A 75 -6.33 -9.63 18.49
C GLY A 75 -6.33 -8.24 17.82
N ALA A 76 -7.49 -7.62 17.58
CA ALA A 76 -7.55 -6.27 17.03
C ALA A 76 -6.99 -5.23 18.02
N ASN A 77 -6.23 -4.27 17.51
CA ASN A 77 -5.69 -3.17 18.30
C ASN A 77 -6.79 -2.30 18.93
N ARG A 78 -6.56 -1.84 20.16
CA ARG A 78 -7.42 -0.92 20.92
C ARG A 78 -6.65 0.22 21.59
N ASN A 79 -5.37 0.29 21.33
CA ASN A 79 -4.41 1.15 22.02
C ASN A 79 -4.19 2.51 21.33
N ALA A 80 -4.96 2.84 20.29
CA ALA A 80 -4.91 4.13 19.61
C ALA A 80 -6.28 4.60 19.13
N ARG A 81 -6.45 5.93 19.01
CA ARG A 81 -7.71 6.57 18.57
C ARG A 81 -8.16 6.10 17.19
N LEU A 82 -7.21 5.85 16.28
CA LEU A 82 -7.47 5.33 14.93
C LEU A 82 -8.22 4.01 14.99
N PHE A 83 -7.71 3.04 15.73
CA PHE A 83 -8.33 1.71 15.86
C PHE A 83 -9.71 1.78 16.49
N MET A 84 -9.90 2.64 17.50
CA MET A 84 -11.20 2.86 18.12
C MET A 84 -12.22 3.50 17.14
N GLY A 85 -11.74 4.34 16.22
CA GLY A 85 -12.56 4.94 15.16
C GLY A 85 -13.04 3.90 14.15
N VAL A 86 -12.13 3.09 13.63
CA VAL A 86 -12.44 2.01 12.66
C VAL A 86 -13.41 0.98 13.27
N GLN A 87 -13.24 0.63 14.56
CA GLN A 87 -14.17 -0.30 15.22
C GLN A 87 -15.62 0.21 15.35
N LYS A 88 -15.85 1.52 15.27
CA LYS A 88 -17.19 2.14 15.30
C LYS A 88 -17.82 2.22 13.91
N ALA A 89 -17.04 2.06 12.86
CA ALA A 89 -17.57 2.04 11.51
C ALA A 89 -18.42 0.77 11.29
N ALA A 90 -19.56 0.92 10.62
CA ALA A 90 -20.48 -0.18 10.33
C ALA A 90 -20.04 -0.99 9.08
N ILE A 91 -18.74 -1.06 8.79
CA ILE A 91 -18.19 -1.78 7.65
C ILE A 91 -17.72 -3.16 8.09
N ASP A 92 -18.12 -4.17 7.36
CA ASP A 92 -17.72 -5.56 7.59
C ASP A 92 -16.34 -5.82 6.96
N LEU A 93 -15.30 -5.80 7.77
CA LEU A 93 -13.93 -6.12 7.37
C LEU A 93 -13.54 -7.58 7.71
N THR A 94 -14.52 -8.47 7.88
CA THR A 94 -14.21 -9.88 8.11
C THR A 94 -13.65 -10.56 6.86
N PRO A 95 -12.80 -11.60 7.01
CA PRO A 95 -12.26 -12.35 5.90
C PRO A 95 -13.32 -12.79 4.89
N GLY A 96 -13.10 -12.53 3.62
CA GLY A 96 -14.01 -12.88 2.54
C GLY A 96 -15.15 -11.88 2.27
N SER A 97 -15.33 -10.86 3.11
CA SER A 97 -16.33 -9.81 2.84
C SER A 97 -15.95 -8.98 1.60
N PRO A 98 -16.92 -8.34 0.91
CA PRO A 98 -16.61 -7.45 -0.21
C PRO A 98 -15.69 -6.27 0.16
N ALA A 99 -15.75 -5.83 1.42
CA ALA A 99 -14.98 -4.68 1.89
C ALA A 99 -13.46 -4.96 1.99
N VAL A 100 -13.04 -6.20 2.16
CA VAL A 100 -11.61 -6.55 2.20
C VAL A 100 -11.03 -6.83 0.82
N GLN A 101 -11.86 -6.95 -0.21
CA GLN A 101 -11.40 -7.19 -1.56
C GLN A 101 -10.79 -5.92 -2.18
N PRO A 102 -9.71 -6.04 -2.97
CA PRO A 102 -9.25 -4.94 -3.80
C PRO A 102 -10.35 -4.46 -4.77
N PRO A 103 -10.39 -3.17 -5.15
CA PRO A 103 -11.32 -2.67 -6.15
C PRO A 103 -11.22 -3.48 -7.45
N ALA A 104 -12.36 -3.73 -8.10
CA ALA A 104 -12.44 -4.52 -9.34
C ALA A 104 -11.56 -3.98 -10.48
N GLU A 105 -11.29 -2.67 -10.48
CA GLU A 105 -10.41 -1.99 -11.44
C GLU A 105 -8.96 -2.49 -11.35
N ILE A 106 -8.49 -2.84 -10.16
CA ILE A 106 -7.18 -3.43 -9.92
C ILE A 106 -7.25 -4.95 -10.13
N GLY A 107 -8.30 -5.56 -9.59
CA GLY A 107 -8.49 -7.00 -9.55
C GLY A 107 -7.40 -7.73 -8.75
N VAL A 108 -7.53 -9.04 -8.67
CA VAL A 108 -6.50 -9.94 -8.13
C VAL A 108 -6.23 -11.00 -9.20
N ASP A 109 -4.98 -11.04 -9.69
CA ASP A 109 -4.53 -12.08 -10.61
C ASP A 109 -4.18 -13.34 -9.82
N PRO A 110 -4.32 -14.58 -10.37
CA PRO A 110 -3.90 -15.79 -9.70
C PRO A 110 -2.43 -15.84 -9.28
N ALA A 111 -1.57 -15.03 -9.89
CA ALA A 111 -0.16 -14.90 -9.53
C ALA A 111 0.10 -13.87 -8.42
N ASP A 112 -0.89 -13.06 -8.05
CA ASP A 112 -0.76 -12.06 -6.99
C ASP A 112 -0.74 -12.72 -5.61
N LEU A 113 -0.09 -12.06 -4.67
CA LEU A 113 -0.12 -12.42 -3.26
C LEU A 113 -1.14 -11.55 -2.53
N VAL A 114 -2.01 -12.16 -1.74
CA VAL A 114 -2.94 -11.44 -0.84
C VAL A 114 -2.55 -11.75 0.59
N LEU A 115 -2.09 -10.75 1.31
CA LEU A 115 -1.59 -10.87 2.68
C LEU A 115 -2.47 -10.06 3.64
N PRO A 116 -3.46 -10.70 4.28
CA PRO A 116 -4.30 -10.05 5.27
C PRO A 116 -3.56 -9.85 6.59
N ARG A 117 -3.82 -8.72 7.26
CA ARG A 117 -3.39 -8.49 8.64
C ARG A 117 -4.57 -8.14 9.54
N HIS A 118 -4.53 -8.61 10.78
CA HIS A 118 -5.58 -8.41 11.78
C HIS A 118 -5.18 -7.40 12.88
N HIS A 119 -4.00 -6.77 12.75
CA HIS A 119 -3.43 -5.84 13.73
C HIS A 119 -2.42 -4.90 13.09
N GLY A 120 -1.99 -3.87 13.83
CA GLY A 120 -0.91 -2.97 13.43
C GLY A 120 -1.33 -1.87 12.44
N LEU A 121 -0.37 -1.02 12.10
CA LEU A 121 -0.56 0.16 11.25
C LEU A 121 -0.06 -0.06 9.81
N GLY A 122 0.90 -0.95 9.64
CA GLY A 122 1.57 -1.19 8.36
C GLY A 122 1.71 -2.68 8.05
N PRO A 123 2.14 -3.03 6.85
CA PRO A 123 2.15 -4.40 6.36
C PRO A 123 3.40 -5.19 6.74
N MET A 124 4.45 -4.55 7.33
CA MET A 124 5.70 -5.23 7.67
C MET A 124 5.66 -5.86 9.06
N GLY A 125 5.06 -5.16 10.04
CA GLY A 125 5.13 -5.56 11.44
C GLY A 125 4.26 -6.76 11.80
N GLY A 126 4.86 -7.92 12.05
CA GLY A 126 4.15 -9.12 12.49
C GLY A 126 3.28 -9.78 11.41
N THR A 127 3.62 -9.58 10.16
CA THR A 127 2.97 -10.20 8.98
C THR A 127 3.94 -11.12 8.24
N GLU A 128 3.46 -11.77 7.20
CA GLU A 128 4.28 -12.63 6.33
C GLU A 128 5.02 -11.85 5.23
N LEU A 129 4.83 -10.52 5.12
CA LEU A 129 5.36 -9.74 4.00
C LEU A 129 6.90 -9.82 3.92
N ASP A 130 7.62 -9.48 4.98
CA ASP A 130 9.08 -9.46 4.99
C ASP A 130 9.69 -10.83 4.63
N PRO A 131 9.33 -11.96 5.27
CA PRO A 131 9.89 -13.25 4.90
C PRO A 131 9.55 -13.68 3.47
N ILE A 132 8.37 -13.35 2.96
CA ILE A 132 8.00 -13.65 1.56
C ILE A 132 8.86 -12.83 0.60
N LEU A 133 9.01 -11.52 0.81
CA LEU A 133 9.83 -10.66 -0.03
C LEU A 133 11.30 -11.13 -0.06
N ARG A 134 11.85 -11.51 1.08
CA ARG A 134 13.22 -12.07 1.16
C ARG A 134 13.37 -13.37 0.41
N ASN A 135 12.42 -14.28 0.52
CA ASN A 135 12.43 -15.55 -0.20
C ASN A 135 12.34 -15.34 -1.73
N LEU A 136 11.71 -14.26 -2.17
CA LEU A 136 11.65 -13.85 -3.57
C LEU A 136 12.90 -13.08 -4.04
N GLY A 137 13.86 -12.80 -3.15
CA GLY A 137 15.05 -12.01 -3.49
C GLY A 137 14.78 -10.52 -3.67
N ILE A 138 13.67 -10.02 -3.14
CA ILE A 138 13.28 -8.62 -3.29
C ILE A 138 14.15 -7.72 -2.40
N THR A 139 14.67 -6.66 -2.97
CA THR A 139 15.44 -5.62 -2.30
C THR A 139 14.82 -4.22 -2.45
N THR A 140 13.90 -4.06 -3.40
CA THR A 140 13.18 -2.81 -3.67
C THR A 140 11.68 -3.01 -3.56
N ILE A 141 11.02 -2.14 -2.81
CA ILE A 141 9.56 -2.11 -2.67
C ILE A 141 9.03 -0.86 -3.36
N VAL A 142 8.16 -1.03 -4.36
CA VAL A 142 7.31 0.05 -4.84
C VAL A 142 6.04 0.03 -3.99
N GLY A 143 5.97 0.95 -3.01
CA GLY A 143 4.88 1.03 -2.04
C GLY A 143 3.82 2.05 -2.46
N VAL A 144 2.56 1.63 -2.53
CA VAL A 144 1.40 2.46 -2.90
C VAL A 144 0.22 2.24 -1.96
N GLY A 145 -0.74 3.15 -1.96
CA GLY A 145 -1.98 3.02 -1.18
C GLY A 145 -2.15 4.08 -0.11
N VAL A 146 -2.71 3.68 1.05
CA VAL A 146 -3.19 4.61 2.07
C VAL A 146 -2.87 4.16 3.51
N SER A 147 -2.87 5.05 4.50
CA SER A 147 -2.87 6.52 4.37
C SER A 147 -1.43 7.04 4.51
N VAL A 148 -1.08 8.08 3.74
CA VAL A 148 0.28 8.67 3.75
C VAL A 148 0.76 8.97 5.15
N ASN A 149 -0.05 9.69 5.92
CA ASN A 149 0.35 10.22 7.22
C ASN A 149 0.38 9.19 8.37
N VAL A 150 -0.02 7.94 8.13
CA VAL A 150 0.03 6.86 9.14
C VAL A 150 0.57 5.57 8.54
N GLY A 151 -0.25 4.85 7.75
CA GLY A 151 0.08 3.52 7.25
C GLY A 151 1.28 3.50 6.31
N MET A 152 1.31 4.40 5.32
CA MET A 152 2.42 4.47 4.36
C MET A 152 3.72 4.97 5.01
N THR A 153 3.63 5.91 5.96
CA THR A 153 4.81 6.36 6.73
C THR A 153 5.37 5.23 7.57
N ASN A 154 4.51 4.50 8.29
CA ASN A 154 4.94 3.31 9.04
C ASN A 154 5.55 2.26 8.10
N PHE A 155 4.92 1.98 6.97
CA PHE A 155 5.42 1.02 5.98
C PHE A 155 6.80 1.42 5.46
N ALA A 156 6.99 2.67 5.05
CA ALA A 156 8.28 3.15 4.54
C ALA A 156 9.39 3.02 5.60
N PHE A 157 9.11 3.42 6.84
CA PHE A 157 10.09 3.32 7.92
C PHE A 157 10.45 1.88 8.26
N ASP A 158 9.46 0.99 8.38
CA ASP A 158 9.71 -0.42 8.65
C ASP A 158 10.49 -1.09 7.51
N ALA A 159 10.14 -0.80 6.25
CA ALA A 159 10.84 -1.33 5.08
C ALA A 159 12.31 -0.88 5.05
N VAL A 160 12.57 0.40 5.27
CA VAL A 160 13.94 0.95 5.31
C VAL A 160 14.74 0.40 6.50
N ASN A 161 14.13 0.26 7.67
CA ASN A 161 14.76 -0.37 8.84
C ASN A 161 15.15 -1.82 8.59
N LEU A 162 14.40 -2.52 7.73
CA LEU A 162 14.68 -3.90 7.33
C LEU A 162 15.65 -3.98 6.12
N GLY A 163 16.11 -2.84 5.59
CA GLY A 163 17.13 -2.76 4.55
C GLY A 163 16.61 -2.74 3.12
N TYR A 164 15.29 -2.58 2.92
CA TYR A 164 14.72 -2.39 1.57
C TYR A 164 14.93 -0.96 1.07
N GLN A 165 15.14 -0.81 -0.25
CA GLN A 165 14.90 0.43 -0.94
C GLN A 165 13.38 0.66 -1.03
N PHE A 166 12.91 1.87 -0.72
CA PHE A 166 11.49 2.20 -0.80
C PHE A 166 11.26 3.24 -1.90
N VAL A 167 10.45 2.89 -2.89
CA VAL A 167 10.05 3.76 -4.01
C VAL A 167 8.56 4.07 -3.86
N MET A 168 8.20 5.34 -3.92
CA MET A 168 6.82 5.76 -3.72
C MET A 168 6.35 6.68 -4.85
N PRO A 169 5.49 6.18 -5.74
CA PRO A 169 4.74 7.02 -6.69
C PRO A 169 3.78 7.93 -5.93
N ARG A 170 4.05 9.25 -5.97
CA ARG A 170 3.30 10.25 -5.18
C ARG A 170 1.85 10.41 -5.61
N ASP A 171 1.51 10.01 -6.82
CA ASP A 171 0.17 10.02 -7.39
C ASP A 171 -0.61 8.71 -7.15
N ALA A 172 0.01 7.69 -6.53
CA ALA A 172 -0.62 6.43 -6.14
C ALA A 172 -0.80 6.28 -4.62
N VAL A 173 -0.68 7.38 -3.88
CA VAL A 173 -0.86 7.41 -2.42
C VAL A 173 -1.76 8.58 -2.02
N ALA A 174 -2.52 8.42 -0.93
CA ALA A 174 -3.35 9.49 -0.37
C ALA A 174 -3.32 9.51 1.16
N GLY A 175 -3.63 10.66 1.75
CA GLY A 175 -3.74 10.84 3.19
C GLY A 175 -4.63 12.05 3.54
N ILE A 176 -4.98 12.20 4.81
CA ILE A 176 -5.88 13.26 5.28
C ILE A 176 -5.32 13.96 6.53
N PRO A 177 -5.45 15.31 6.63
CA PRO A 177 -5.84 16.25 5.55
C PRO A 177 -4.86 16.21 4.38
N ALA A 178 -5.29 16.59 3.18
CA ALA A 178 -4.47 16.53 1.96
C ALA A 178 -3.19 17.37 2.05
N GLU A 179 -3.29 18.58 2.59
CA GLU A 179 -2.14 19.46 2.81
C GLU A 179 -1.10 18.88 3.76
N TYR A 180 -1.56 18.17 4.81
CA TYR A 180 -0.65 17.49 5.74
C TYR A 180 -0.02 16.25 5.09
N ALA A 181 -0.77 15.50 4.30
CA ALA A 181 -0.23 14.39 3.53
C ALA A 181 0.86 14.87 2.55
N ALA A 182 0.64 15.98 1.85
CA ALA A 182 1.67 16.59 1.00
C ALA A 182 2.92 16.98 1.81
N ALA A 183 2.73 17.60 2.99
CA ALA A 183 3.85 17.95 3.87
C ALA A 183 4.62 16.71 4.36
N VAL A 184 3.95 15.60 4.67
CA VAL A 184 4.58 14.33 5.06
C VAL A 184 5.38 13.74 3.90
N ILE A 185 4.85 13.78 2.67
CA ILE A 185 5.60 13.33 1.48
C ILE A 185 6.87 14.15 1.32
N GLU A 186 6.76 15.49 1.32
CA GLU A 186 7.88 16.38 0.99
C GLU A 186 8.92 16.48 2.12
N ASN A 187 8.54 16.41 3.39
CA ASN A 187 9.44 16.70 4.50
C ASN A 187 9.83 15.47 5.32
N THR A 188 9.14 14.33 5.14
CA THR A 188 9.41 13.10 5.89
C THR A 188 9.76 11.95 4.94
N LEU A 189 8.85 11.59 4.05
CA LEU A 189 9.04 10.43 3.18
C LEU A 189 10.12 10.65 2.12
N SER A 190 10.34 11.88 1.68
CA SER A 190 11.45 12.24 0.79
C SER A 190 12.85 11.91 1.37
N LEU A 191 12.95 11.74 2.68
CA LEU A 191 14.22 11.39 3.35
C LEU A 191 14.52 9.89 3.34
N VAL A 192 13.49 9.06 3.16
CA VAL A 192 13.59 7.59 3.28
C VAL A 192 13.06 6.85 2.04
N ALA A 193 12.43 7.55 1.11
CA ALA A 193 11.87 6.99 -0.11
C ALA A 193 12.35 7.73 -1.35
N THR A 194 12.51 7.01 -2.46
CA THR A 194 12.63 7.62 -3.78
C THR A 194 11.24 7.99 -4.27
N LEU A 195 10.96 9.29 -4.34
CA LEU A 195 9.68 9.80 -4.83
C LEU A 195 9.68 9.82 -6.36
N THR A 196 8.58 9.34 -6.95
CA THR A 196 8.40 9.22 -8.40
C THR A 196 6.92 9.37 -8.76
N THR A 197 6.54 8.97 -9.97
CA THR A 197 5.15 8.91 -10.44
C THR A 197 4.80 7.52 -10.98
N THR A 198 3.50 7.21 -11.02
CA THR A 198 2.96 6.00 -11.64
C THR A 198 3.49 5.81 -13.05
N ALA A 199 3.46 6.88 -13.86
CA ALA A 199 3.91 6.83 -15.25
C ALA A 199 5.40 6.51 -15.40
N GLU A 200 6.26 7.02 -14.50
CA GLU A 200 7.72 6.76 -14.52
C GLU A 200 8.02 5.30 -14.16
N VAL A 201 7.41 4.76 -13.10
CA VAL A 201 7.58 3.36 -12.71
C VAL A 201 7.04 2.42 -13.81
N ALA A 202 5.83 2.66 -14.29
CA ALA A 202 5.24 1.85 -15.35
C ALA A 202 6.06 1.89 -16.65
N ARG A 203 6.73 3.00 -16.95
CA ARG A 203 7.66 3.09 -18.08
C ARG A 203 8.91 2.24 -17.82
N ALA A 204 9.48 2.30 -16.62
CA ALA A 204 10.66 1.52 -16.27
C ALA A 204 10.42 0.01 -16.37
N TRP A 205 9.20 -0.45 -16.10
CA TRP A 205 8.83 -1.87 -16.23
C TRP A 205 8.46 -2.31 -17.66
N ARG A 206 8.24 -1.37 -18.59
CA ARG A 206 7.95 -1.67 -20.01
C ARG A 206 9.20 -1.72 -20.90
N ALA A 207 10.33 -1.27 -20.37
CA ALA A 207 11.61 -1.23 -21.09
C ALA A 207 12.35 -2.56 -20.96
#